data_ac2e3752bb4620347af19401bce2994e
#
_entry.id   ac2e3752bb4620347af19401bce2994e
#
_cell.length_a   1.000
_cell.length_b   1.000
_cell.length_c   1.000
_cell.angle_alpha   90.00
_cell.angle_beta   90.00
_cell.angle_gamma   90.00
#
_symmetry.space_group_name_H-M   'P 1'
#
loop_
_entity.id
_entity.type
_entity.pdbx_description
1 polymer ?
#
loop_
_entity_poly.entity_id
_entity_poly.type
_entity_poly.pdbx_seq_one_letter_code
_entity_poly.pdbx_strand_id
1 'polypeptide(L)'
;MPYSPHFTAQVDRLVSLGYAGLAGLSESDFRARLAPLEERVPATTRSVDATDGRVPWVLVVTRDLIAPEVRVPLLRLAGGTSPGVVDRNHGEGDLATYHPLQELGVPAGPAYLLVGVERGEEFCGVRPEDALPVITGRGRTPITIDEGIALVTQRPYVLEKNKCFMLSGSRRHDRRVPALWISERAPKLGWCWDGNPHSWLGVASASGRLGA
;
A
#
# COMPACT_ATOMS: atom_id res chain seq x y z
N MET A 1 -8.02 12.41 -10.10
CA MET A 1 -7.30 13.64 -9.74
C MET A 1 -5.80 13.34 -9.80
N PRO A 2 -4.97 14.28 -10.25
CA PRO A 2 -3.52 14.11 -10.20
C PRO A 2 -3.07 13.92 -8.74
N TYR A 3 -1.97 13.20 -8.55
CA TYR A 3 -1.33 13.07 -7.24
C TYR A 3 -0.96 14.46 -6.72
N SER A 4 -1.38 14.75 -5.50
CA SER A 4 -0.90 15.93 -4.79
C SER A 4 0.14 15.51 -3.75
N PRO A 5 1.30 16.14 -3.69
CA PRO A 5 2.27 15.91 -2.62
C PRO A 5 1.80 16.52 -1.29
N HIS A 6 0.69 17.24 -1.28
CA HIS A 6 0.19 17.90 -0.08
C HIS A 6 -0.57 16.93 0.82
N PHE A 7 -0.31 17.01 2.12
CA PHE A 7 -0.96 16.19 3.15
C PHE A 7 -2.49 16.33 3.10
N THR A 8 -2.98 17.55 3.09
CA THR A 8 -4.41 17.86 3.02
C THR A 8 -5.11 17.18 1.86
N ALA A 9 -4.49 17.16 0.66
CA ALA A 9 -5.09 16.52 -0.51
C ALA A 9 -5.19 15.00 -0.37
N GLN A 10 -4.24 14.35 0.33
CA GLN A 10 -4.34 12.92 0.62
C GLN A 10 -5.45 12.65 1.64
N VAL A 11 -5.59 13.50 2.66
CA VAL A 11 -6.70 13.41 3.63
C VAL A 11 -8.05 13.64 2.94
N ASP A 12 -8.18 14.66 2.09
CA ASP A 12 -9.40 14.94 1.32
C ASP A 12 -9.82 13.77 0.45
N ARG A 13 -8.85 13.10 -0.16
CA ARG A 13 -9.10 11.88 -0.94
C ARG A 13 -9.66 10.76 -0.07
N LEU A 14 -9.11 10.52 1.13
CA LEU A 14 -9.63 9.51 2.05
C LEU A 14 -11.05 9.84 2.49
N VAL A 15 -11.31 11.11 2.84
CA VAL A 15 -12.66 11.57 3.21
C VAL A 15 -13.64 11.37 2.06
N SER A 16 -13.28 11.76 0.83
CA SER A 16 -14.14 11.58 -0.35
C SER A 16 -14.43 10.12 -0.68
N LEU A 17 -13.58 9.19 -0.26
CA LEU A 17 -13.77 7.75 -0.36
C LEU A 17 -14.57 7.14 0.80
N GLY A 18 -15.00 7.96 1.77
CA GLY A 18 -15.83 7.50 2.89
C GLY A 18 -15.06 6.90 4.07
N TYR A 19 -13.74 7.09 4.15
CA TYR A 19 -12.92 6.53 5.23
C TYR A 19 -13.37 6.98 6.62
N ALA A 20 -13.84 8.22 6.78
CA ALA A 20 -14.37 8.70 8.07
C ALA A 20 -15.54 7.82 8.56
N GLY A 21 -16.53 7.60 7.69
CA GLY A 21 -17.67 6.74 8.01
C GLY A 21 -17.28 5.29 8.27
N LEU A 22 -16.33 4.72 7.51
CA LEU A 22 -15.81 3.37 7.74
C LEU A 22 -15.08 3.23 9.07
N ALA A 23 -14.47 4.32 9.57
CA ALA A 23 -13.83 4.38 10.88
C ALA A 23 -14.83 4.66 12.02
N GLY A 24 -16.13 4.85 11.73
CA GLY A 24 -17.13 5.25 12.72
C GLY A 24 -16.91 6.67 13.27
N LEU A 25 -16.28 7.55 12.50
CA LEU A 25 -15.92 8.91 12.90
C LEU A 25 -16.67 9.96 12.08
N SER A 26 -16.84 11.16 12.67
CA SER A 26 -17.15 12.34 11.87
C SER A 26 -15.98 12.72 10.98
N GLU A 27 -16.23 13.48 9.91
CA GLU A 27 -15.15 13.97 9.05
C GLU A 27 -14.14 14.83 9.86
N SER A 28 -14.62 15.68 10.76
CA SER A 28 -13.77 16.51 11.61
C SER A 28 -12.88 15.68 12.53
N ASP A 29 -13.42 14.63 13.17
CA ASP A 29 -12.64 13.75 14.06
C ASP A 29 -11.62 12.91 13.28
N PHE A 30 -12.00 12.46 12.08
CA PHE A 30 -11.07 11.74 11.20
C PHE A 30 -9.89 12.65 10.81
N ARG A 31 -10.16 13.88 10.38
CA ARG A 31 -9.11 14.86 10.06
C ARG A 31 -8.23 15.20 11.26
N ALA A 32 -8.83 15.45 12.42
CA ALA A 32 -8.11 15.75 13.66
C ALA A 32 -7.17 14.60 14.08
N ARG A 33 -7.61 13.36 13.87
CA ARG A 33 -6.79 12.16 14.17
C ARG A 33 -5.55 12.03 13.28
N LEU A 34 -5.62 12.51 12.04
CA LEU A 34 -4.52 12.47 11.09
C LEU A 34 -3.60 13.69 11.16
N ALA A 35 -4.10 14.82 11.65
CA ALA A 35 -3.41 16.12 11.64
C ALA A 35 -1.97 16.10 12.21
N PRO A 36 -1.65 15.35 13.30
CA PRO A 36 -0.29 15.33 13.83
C PRO A 36 0.77 14.81 12.83
N LEU A 37 0.35 14.05 11.82
CA LEU A 37 1.26 13.55 10.79
C LEU A 37 1.67 14.61 9.77
N GLU A 38 0.97 15.74 9.68
CA GLU A 38 1.30 16.81 8.72
C GLU A 38 2.70 17.39 8.98
N GLU A 39 3.07 17.55 10.25
CA GLU A 39 4.40 18.03 10.66
C GLU A 39 5.53 17.04 10.34
N ARG A 40 5.17 15.77 10.10
CA ARG A 40 6.10 14.70 9.78
C ARG A 40 6.34 14.54 8.27
N VAL A 41 5.60 15.28 7.43
CA VAL A 41 5.75 15.19 5.98
C VAL A 41 7.17 15.59 5.57
N PRO A 42 7.88 14.72 4.82
CA PRO A 42 9.24 15.05 4.38
C PRO A 42 9.27 16.31 3.51
N ALA A 43 10.23 17.18 3.75
CA ALA A 43 10.41 18.43 2.99
C ALA A 43 10.82 18.19 1.51
N THR A 44 10.89 16.96 1.06
CA THR A 44 11.38 16.58 -0.26
C THR A 44 10.34 16.87 -1.33
N THR A 45 10.55 17.93 -2.06
CA THR A 45 9.80 18.35 -3.25
C THR A 45 10.36 17.75 -4.55
N ARG A 46 10.73 16.48 -4.59
CA ARG A 46 11.00 15.87 -5.89
C ARG A 46 9.67 15.79 -6.64
N SER A 47 9.59 16.51 -7.76
CA SER A 47 8.58 16.25 -8.77
C SER A 47 8.70 14.78 -9.16
N VAL A 48 7.71 13.98 -8.80
CA VAL A 48 7.68 12.55 -9.13
C VAL A 48 6.98 12.44 -10.46
N ASP A 49 7.72 11.97 -11.45
CA ASP A 49 7.10 11.54 -12.69
C ASP A 49 6.11 10.41 -12.37
N ALA A 50 4.89 10.57 -12.83
CA ALA A 50 3.81 9.63 -12.58
C ALA A 50 4.12 8.21 -13.07
N THR A 51 5.08 8.06 -13.97
CA THR A 51 5.35 6.83 -14.73
C THR A 51 6.45 5.96 -14.14
N ASP A 52 7.30 6.47 -13.23
CA ASP A 52 8.49 5.76 -12.77
C ASP A 52 8.26 4.80 -11.60
N GLY A 53 7.00 4.66 -11.13
CA GLY A 53 6.66 3.78 -10.02
C GLY A 53 7.22 4.20 -8.65
N ARG A 54 7.76 5.42 -8.56
CA ARG A 54 8.32 6.00 -7.33
C ARG A 54 7.37 7.00 -6.72
N VAL A 55 7.19 6.94 -5.40
CA VAL A 55 6.33 7.85 -4.65
C VAL A 55 7.07 8.38 -3.44
N PRO A 56 7.22 9.72 -3.28
CA PRO A 56 7.97 10.29 -2.17
C PRO A 56 7.44 9.86 -0.82
N TRP A 57 6.13 9.91 -0.66
CA TRP A 57 5.46 9.43 0.54
C TRP A 57 3.95 9.23 0.30
N VAL A 58 3.33 8.39 1.12
CA VAL A 58 1.87 8.20 1.17
C VAL A 58 1.39 8.14 2.61
N LEU A 59 0.20 8.70 2.86
CA LEU A 59 -0.51 8.57 4.11
C LEU A 59 -1.16 7.18 4.18
N VAL A 60 -0.76 6.39 5.17
CA VAL A 60 -1.26 5.04 5.42
C VAL A 60 -2.27 5.07 6.55
N VAL A 61 -3.48 4.62 6.31
CA VAL A 61 -4.46 4.27 7.36
C VAL A 61 -4.27 2.80 7.68
N THR A 62 -4.13 2.47 8.97
CA THR A 62 -3.85 1.10 9.40
C THR A 62 -5.11 0.27 9.58
N ARG A 63 -4.93 -1.03 9.69
CA ARG A 63 -6.01 -1.98 10.05
C ARG A 63 -6.60 -1.76 11.44
N ASP A 64 -5.86 -1.08 12.33
CA ASP A 64 -6.34 -0.72 13.66
C ASP A 64 -7.50 0.27 13.59
N LEU A 65 -7.57 1.07 12.53
CA LEU A 65 -8.66 2.01 12.30
C LEU A 65 -9.72 1.45 11.34
N ILE A 66 -9.28 0.83 10.22
CA ILE A 66 -10.19 0.31 9.19
C ILE A 66 -9.60 -0.98 8.62
N ALA A 67 -10.32 -2.09 8.70
CA ALA A 67 -9.89 -3.39 8.18
C ALA A 67 -9.60 -3.35 6.66
N PRO A 68 -8.60 -4.10 6.16
CA PRO A 68 -8.26 -4.16 4.73
C PRO A 68 -9.43 -4.57 3.85
N GLU A 69 -10.28 -5.49 4.31
CA GLU A 69 -11.42 -6.05 3.59
C GLU A 69 -12.41 -4.97 3.12
N VAL A 70 -12.60 -3.93 3.94
CA VAL A 70 -13.54 -2.84 3.61
C VAL A 70 -12.87 -1.71 2.82
N ARG A 71 -11.54 -1.63 2.85
CA ARG A 71 -10.77 -0.64 2.07
C ARG A 71 -10.51 -1.10 0.63
N VAL A 72 -10.28 -2.39 0.40
CA VAL A 72 -10.00 -2.94 -0.93
C VAL A 72 -11.10 -2.60 -1.95
N PRO A 73 -12.41 -2.70 -1.64
CA PRO A 73 -13.47 -2.32 -2.56
C PRO A 73 -13.46 -0.83 -2.98
N LEU A 74 -12.77 0.04 -2.26
CA LEU A 74 -12.60 1.45 -2.60
C LEU A 74 -11.48 1.71 -3.61
N LEU A 75 -10.60 0.75 -3.83
CA LEU A 75 -9.52 0.87 -4.81
C LEU A 75 -10.08 1.02 -6.23
N ARG A 76 -9.43 1.83 -7.04
CA ARG A 76 -9.72 1.99 -8.47
C ARG A 76 -8.41 2.04 -9.25
N LEU A 77 -8.44 1.56 -10.48
CA LEU A 77 -7.37 1.84 -11.44
C LEU A 77 -7.45 3.29 -11.91
N ALA A 78 -6.35 3.84 -12.40
CA ALA A 78 -6.35 5.16 -13.02
C ALA A 78 -7.34 5.19 -14.19
N GLY A 79 -8.31 6.11 -14.15
CA GLY A 79 -9.37 6.21 -15.14
C GLY A 79 -10.42 5.08 -15.10
N GLY A 80 -10.27 4.11 -14.19
CA GLY A 80 -11.22 2.99 -14.04
C GLY A 80 -12.31 3.29 -13.01
N THR A 81 -13.45 2.62 -13.16
CA THR A 81 -14.60 2.70 -12.24
C THR A 81 -14.85 1.41 -11.48
N SER A 82 -14.28 0.28 -11.93
CA SER A 82 -14.46 -1.03 -11.29
C SER A 82 -13.86 -1.03 -9.89
N PRO A 83 -14.62 -1.49 -8.86
CA PRO A 83 -14.12 -1.59 -7.49
C PRO A 83 -13.00 -2.62 -7.38
N GLY A 84 -12.09 -2.39 -6.43
CA GLY A 84 -11.10 -3.39 -6.06
C GLY A 84 -11.77 -4.64 -5.48
N VAL A 85 -11.10 -5.78 -5.62
CA VAL A 85 -11.61 -7.09 -5.21
C VAL A 85 -10.57 -7.81 -4.36
N VAL A 86 -11.00 -8.39 -3.25
CA VAL A 86 -10.21 -9.42 -2.55
C VAL A 86 -10.36 -10.72 -3.34
N ASP A 87 -9.25 -11.35 -3.71
CA ASP A 87 -9.26 -12.57 -4.50
C ASP A 87 -9.97 -13.70 -3.72
N ARG A 88 -10.77 -14.50 -4.42
CA ARG A 88 -11.52 -15.62 -3.85
C ARG A 88 -10.66 -16.69 -3.15
N ASN A 89 -9.35 -16.68 -3.42
CA ASN A 89 -8.40 -17.57 -2.74
C ASN A 89 -8.08 -17.12 -1.30
N HIS A 90 -8.54 -15.93 -0.90
CA HIS A 90 -8.67 -15.55 0.49
C HIS A 90 -10.04 -16.02 1.01
N GLY A 91 -10.04 -16.86 2.05
CA GLY A 91 -11.26 -17.16 2.79
C GLY A 91 -11.69 -15.98 3.66
N GLU A 92 -12.87 -16.07 4.24
CA GLU A 92 -13.35 -15.08 5.22
C GLU A 92 -12.37 -14.96 6.39
N GLY A 93 -12.00 -13.73 6.75
CA GLY A 93 -11.03 -13.44 7.82
C GLY A 93 -9.56 -13.75 7.47
N ASP A 94 -9.26 -14.26 6.27
CA ASP A 94 -7.89 -14.66 5.89
C ASP A 94 -6.92 -13.48 5.89
N LEU A 95 -7.36 -12.27 5.50
CA LEU A 95 -6.50 -11.07 5.50
C LEU A 95 -6.04 -10.67 6.92
N ALA A 96 -6.83 -10.94 7.95
CA ALA A 96 -6.47 -10.69 9.33
C ALA A 96 -5.29 -11.56 9.81
N THR A 97 -5.03 -12.69 9.16
CA THR A 97 -3.92 -13.60 9.50
C THR A 97 -2.55 -13.14 8.97
N TYR A 98 -2.54 -12.14 8.09
CA TYR A 98 -1.30 -11.54 7.59
C TYR A 98 -0.87 -10.40 8.51
N HIS A 99 0.26 -10.54 9.16
CA HIS A 99 0.82 -9.54 10.05
C HIS A 99 2.03 -8.86 9.41
N PRO A 100 2.28 -7.58 9.72
CA PRO A 100 3.55 -6.96 9.38
C PRO A 100 4.72 -7.75 9.97
N LEU A 101 5.80 -7.92 9.21
CA LEU A 101 7.04 -8.46 9.74
C LEU A 101 7.54 -7.57 10.88
N GLN A 102 7.95 -8.18 11.98
CA GLN A 102 8.32 -7.48 13.22
C GLN A 102 9.49 -6.50 13.02
N GLU A 103 10.46 -6.90 12.19
CA GLU A 103 11.64 -6.10 11.87
C GLU A 103 11.36 -4.82 11.10
N LEU A 104 10.14 -4.64 10.56
CA LEU A 104 9.78 -3.43 9.82
C LEU A 104 9.58 -2.21 10.72
N GLY A 105 9.39 -2.42 12.04
CA GLY A 105 9.11 -1.33 12.96
C GLY A 105 7.93 -0.46 12.53
N VAL A 106 6.84 -1.09 12.07
CA VAL A 106 5.64 -0.36 11.65
C VAL A 106 5.13 0.47 12.82
N PRO A 107 4.94 1.80 12.67
CA PRO A 107 4.42 2.63 13.74
C PRO A 107 3.06 2.15 14.23
N ALA A 108 2.88 2.10 15.55
CA ALA A 108 1.60 1.83 16.17
C ALA A 108 0.61 2.99 15.94
N GLY A 109 -0.68 2.69 15.98
CA GLY A 109 -1.74 3.69 15.90
C GLY A 109 -2.51 3.68 14.56
N PRO A 110 -3.43 4.64 14.41
CA PRO A 110 -4.42 4.63 13.33
C PRO A 110 -3.87 4.96 11.96
N ALA A 111 -2.71 5.66 11.90
CA ALA A 111 -2.09 6.08 10.64
C ALA A 111 -0.62 6.44 10.83
N TYR A 112 0.12 6.45 9.72
CA TYR A 112 1.51 6.90 9.62
C TYR A 112 1.86 7.29 8.18
N LEU A 113 3.05 7.85 7.96
CA LEU A 113 3.55 8.15 6.62
C LEU A 113 4.53 7.05 6.18
N LEU A 114 4.32 6.48 5.00
CA LEU A 114 5.28 5.62 4.33
C LEU A 114 6.12 6.48 3.38
N VAL A 115 7.44 6.40 3.46
CA VAL A 115 8.36 7.32 2.78
C VAL A 115 9.21 6.59 1.74
N GLY A 116 9.45 7.25 0.61
CA GLY A 116 10.36 6.78 -0.44
C GLY A 116 9.93 5.44 -1.02
N VAL A 117 8.67 5.34 -1.45
CA VAL A 117 8.09 4.10 -1.99
C VAL A 117 8.60 3.85 -3.40
N GLU A 118 8.94 2.61 -3.69
CA GLU A 118 9.24 2.09 -5.03
C GLU A 118 8.37 0.89 -5.31
N ARG A 119 7.76 0.85 -6.49
CA ARG A 119 6.92 -0.26 -6.96
C ARG A 119 7.71 -1.56 -7.11
N GLY A 120 9.02 -1.47 -7.35
CA GLY A 120 9.91 -2.61 -7.42
C GLY A 120 9.78 -3.43 -8.71
N GLU A 121 9.48 -2.81 -9.83
CA GLU A 121 9.37 -3.49 -11.13
C GLU A 121 10.67 -4.16 -11.60
N GLU A 122 11.81 -3.76 -11.07
CA GLU A 122 13.10 -4.43 -11.28
C GLU A 122 13.13 -5.87 -10.78
N PHE A 123 12.22 -6.22 -9.86
CA PHE A 123 12.05 -7.58 -9.34
C PHE A 123 11.00 -8.41 -10.09
N CYS A 124 10.46 -7.92 -11.22
CA CYS A 124 9.64 -8.76 -12.08
C CYS A 124 10.45 -9.95 -12.60
N GLY A 125 9.92 -11.17 -12.42
CA GLY A 125 10.65 -12.40 -12.75
C GLY A 125 11.62 -12.90 -11.66
N VAL A 126 11.73 -12.20 -10.53
CA VAL A 126 12.52 -12.61 -9.36
C VAL A 126 11.59 -13.22 -8.30
N ARG A 127 12.04 -14.30 -7.63
CA ARG A 127 11.29 -14.86 -6.52
C ARG A 127 11.25 -13.88 -5.35
N PRO A 128 10.11 -13.71 -4.65
CA PRO A 128 10.03 -12.82 -3.48
C PRO A 128 11.13 -13.11 -2.44
N GLU A 129 11.40 -14.38 -2.15
CA GLU A 129 12.46 -14.80 -1.21
C GLU A 129 13.86 -14.34 -1.61
N ASP A 130 14.14 -14.20 -2.91
CA ASP A 130 15.43 -13.72 -3.42
C ASP A 130 15.49 -12.19 -3.50
N ALA A 131 14.35 -11.51 -3.70
CA ALA A 131 14.27 -10.06 -3.75
C ALA A 131 14.47 -9.41 -2.37
N LEU A 132 13.97 -10.03 -1.29
CA LEU A 132 14.03 -9.46 0.06
C LEU A 132 15.45 -9.15 0.54
N PRO A 133 16.45 -10.06 0.43
CA PRO A 133 17.83 -9.74 0.81
C PRO A 133 18.42 -8.57 0.02
N VAL A 134 18.05 -8.41 -1.24
CA VAL A 134 18.50 -7.29 -2.08
C VAL A 134 17.89 -5.98 -1.60
N ILE A 135 16.60 -5.97 -1.30
CA ILE A 135 15.88 -4.79 -0.78
C ILE A 135 16.49 -4.36 0.56
N THR A 136 16.64 -5.30 1.51
CA THR A 136 17.21 -5.01 2.84
C THR A 136 18.68 -4.60 2.76
N GLY A 137 19.46 -5.21 1.90
CA GLY A 137 20.87 -4.85 1.65
C GLY A 137 21.04 -3.41 1.10
N ARG A 138 19.99 -2.85 0.50
CA ARG A 138 19.95 -1.44 0.06
C ARG A 138 19.44 -0.49 1.15
N GLY A 139 19.24 -0.95 2.38
CA GLY A 139 18.66 -0.17 3.47
C GLY A 139 17.17 0.16 3.27
N ARG A 140 16.47 -0.61 2.45
CA ARG A 140 15.03 -0.45 2.20
C ARG A 140 14.26 -1.59 2.89
N THR A 141 12.96 -1.42 3.02
CA THR A 141 12.08 -2.42 3.64
C THR A 141 10.92 -2.77 2.71
N PRO A 142 10.46 -4.05 2.67
CA PRO A 142 9.27 -4.41 1.92
C PRO A 142 8.03 -3.73 2.52
N ILE A 143 7.01 -3.50 1.69
CA ILE A 143 5.76 -2.88 2.15
C ILE A 143 4.71 -3.91 2.56
N THR A 144 3.79 -3.47 3.44
CA THR A 144 2.69 -4.27 3.99
C THR A 144 1.42 -4.18 3.15
N ILE A 145 0.39 -4.98 3.50
CA ILE A 145 -0.96 -4.89 2.89
C ILE A 145 -1.54 -3.48 3.05
N ASP A 146 -1.47 -2.92 4.27
CA ASP A 146 -2.02 -1.59 4.56
C ASP A 146 -1.35 -0.51 3.70
N GLU A 147 -0.04 -0.63 3.52
CA GLU A 147 0.78 0.27 2.70
C GLU A 147 0.49 0.12 1.21
N GLY A 148 0.31 -1.11 0.72
CA GLY A 148 -0.09 -1.36 -0.66
C GLY A 148 -1.47 -0.80 -0.99
N ILE A 149 -2.44 -0.95 -0.09
CA ILE A 149 -3.77 -0.35 -0.20
C ILE A 149 -3.64 1.18 -0.24
N ALA A 150 -2.90 1.78 0.68
CA ALA A 150 -2.69 3.22 0.73
C ALA A 150 -2.02 3.74 -0.55
N LEU A 151 -1.02 3.03 -1.06
CA LEU A 151 -0.30 3.37 -2.28
C LEU A 151 -1.24 3.44 -3.49
N VAL A 152 -2.08 2.42 -3.72
CA VAL A 152 -3.05 2.41 -4.83
C VAL A 152 -4.17 3.42 -4.58
N THR A 153 -4.62 3.62 -3.33
CA THR A 153 -5.61 4.62 -2.97
C THR A 153 -5.15 6.02 -3.35
N GLN A 154 -3.94 6.40 -2.96
CA GLN A 154 -3.40 7.74 -3.19
C GLN A 154 -2.85 7.91 -4.61
N ARG A 155 -2.40 6.83 -5.24
CA ARG A 155 -1.72 6.80 -6.53
C ARG A 155 -2.22 5.67 -7.43
N PRO A 156 -3.45 5.74 -7.97
CA PRO A 156 -4.04 4.64 -8.73
C PRO A 156 -3.22 4.13 -9.91
N TYR A 157 -2.43 4.98 -10.58
CA TYR A 157 -1.59 4.60 -11.70
C TYR A 157 -0.28 3.90 -11.31
N VAL A 158 0.02 3.74 -10.03
CA VAL A 158 1.12 2.89 -9.59
C VAL A 158 0.84 1.43 -9.91
N LEU A 159 -0.44 1.03 -9.96
CA LEU A 159 -0.86 -0.29 -10.37
C LEU A 159 -1.12 -0.31 -11.87
N GLU A 160 -0.14 -0.76 -12.63
CA GLU A 160 -0.11 -0.77 -14.09
C GLU A 160 0.00 -2.20 -14.61
N LYS A 161 -0.53 -2.47 -15.80
CA LYS A 161 -0.43 -3.79 -16.43
C LYS A 161 1.04 -4.19 -16.59
N ASN A 162 1.37 -5.40 -16.17
CA ASN A 162 2.73 -5.96 -16.15
C ASN A 162 3.73 -5.27 -15.19
N LYS A 163 3.24 -4.36 -14.33
CA LYS A 163 3.99 -3.68 -13.29
C LYS A 163 3.20 -3.69 -11.98
N CYS A 164 2.65 -4.83 -11.66
CA CYS A 164 2.01 -5.12 -10.39
C CYS A 164 3.06 -5.45 -9.33
N PHE A 165 2.67 -5.57 -8.06
CA PHE A 165 3.66 -5.73 -7.01
C PHE A 165 3.19 -6.55 -5.81
N MET A 166 4.15 -7.21 -5.20
CA MET A 166 4.01 -7.98 -3.97
C MET A 166 4.19 -7.08 -2.74
N LEU A 167 3.53 -7.46 -1.66
CA LEU A 167 3.47 -6.79 -0.37
C LEU A 167 4.19 -7.66 0.67
N SER A 168 5.46 -7.93 0.41
CA SER A 168 6.28 -8.91 1.14
C SER A 168 6.54 -8.53 2.60
N GLY A 169 6.16 -7.31 3.01
CA GLY A 169 6.19 -6.85 4.39
C GLY A 169 5.06 -7.40 5.26
N SER A 170 4.04 -8.03 4.66
CA SER A 170 2.99 -8.74 5.40
C SER A 170 3.14 -10.24 5.20
N ARG A 171 3.16 -10.99 6.28
CA ARG A 171 3.32 -12.44 6.28
C ARG A 171 2.31 -13.13 7.19
N ARG A 172 2.06 -14.37 6.88
CA ARG A 172 1.38 -15.34 7.73
C ARG A 172 2.32 -16.52 8.01
N HIS A 173 1.86 -17.53 8.73
CA HIS A 173 2.66 -18.69 9.12
C HIS A 173 3.10 -19.60 7.96
N ASP A 174 2.62 -19.36 6.73
CA ASP A 174 2.98 -20.12 5.54
C ASP A 174 3.79 -19.29 4.53
N ARG A 175 4.05 -19.83 3.34
CA ARG A 175 4.85 -19.19 2.30
C ARG A 175 4.04 -18.27 1.34
N ARG A 176 2.82 -17.90 1.69
CA ARG A 176 2.00 -16.96 0.91
C ARG A 176 2.48 -15.52 1.10
N VAL A 177 2.58 -14.81 -0.01
CA VAL A 177 2.96 -13.40 -0.05
C VAL A 177 1.80 -12.63 -0.66
N PRO A 178 1.20 -11.66 0.06
CA PRO A 178 0.16 -10.82 -0.52
C PRO A 178 0.68 -10.04 -1.72
N ALA A 179 -0.21 -9.78 -2.67
CA ALA A 179 0.12 -9.01 -3.86
C ALA A 179 -1.10 -8.24 -4.39
N LEU A 180 -0.84 -7.09 -5.01
CA LEU A 180 -1.82 -6.31 -5.74
C LEU A 180 -1.55 -6.39 -7.22
N TRP A 181 -2.58 -6.77 -8.00
CA TRP A 181 -2.50 -6.85 -9.45
C TRP A 181 -3.79 -6.38 -10.11
N ILE A 182 -3.81 -6.37 -11.44
CA ILE A 182 -4.99 -6.02 -12.24
C ILE A 182 -5.64 -7.32 -12.74
N SER A 183 -6.92 -7.50 -12.44
CA SER A 183 -7.74 -8.57 -12.98
C SER A 183 -9.12 -8.02 -13.35
N GLU A 184 -9.65 -8.40 -14.52
CA GLU A 184 -10.98 -7.97 -14.96
C GLU A 184 -11.18 -6.44 -14.92
N ARG A 185 -10.14 -5.69 -15.24
CA ARG A 185 -10.11 -4.21 -15.21
C ARG A 185 -10.33 -3.61 -13.81
N ALA A 186 -10.00 -4.36 -12.74
CA ALA A 186 -10.08 -3.92 -11.35
C ALA A 186 -8.77 -4.19 -10.60
N PRO A 187 -8.44 -3.42 -9.56
CA PRO A 187 -7.42 -3.80 -8.59
C PRO A 187 -7.83 -5.09 -7.88
N LYS A 188 -6.93 -6.04 -7.75
CA LYS A 188 -7.17 -7.29 -7.02
C LYS A 188 -6.09 -7.50 -5.96
N LEU A 189 -6.49 -7.69 -4.71
CA LEU A 189 -5.63 -8.13 -3.62
C LEU A 189 -5.75 -9.64 -3.48
N GLY A 190 -4.66 -10.33 -3.73
CA GLY A 190 -4.55 -11.77 -3.53
C GLY A 190 -3.18 -12.12 -2.98
N TRP A 191 -2.69 -13.31 -3.28
CA TRP A 191 -1.38 -13.77 -2.85
C TRP A 191 -0.72 -14.68 -3.91
N CYS A 192 0.59 -14.81 -3.82
CA CYS A 192 1.39 -15.78 -4.55
C CYS A 192 2.32 -16.52 -3.59
N TRP A 193 2.98 -17.58 -4.08
CA TRP A 193 3.97 -18.30 -3.29
C TRP A 193 5.32 -17.57 -3.30
N ASP A 194 5.99 -17.55 -2.15
CA ASP A 194 7.29 -16.88 -1.94
C ASP A 194 8.38 -17.37 -2.90
N GLY A 195 8.34 -18.64 -3.28
CA GLY A 195 9.29 -19.26 -4.21
C GLY A 195 8.91 -19.15 -5.68
N ASN A 196 7.81 -18.47 -6.06
CA ASN A 196 7.37 -18.40 -7.44
C ASN A 196 7.70 -17.04 -8.07
N PRO A 197 8.54 -16.99 -9.11
CA PRO A 197 8.74 -15.77 -9.88
C PRO A 197 7.55 -15.51 -10.81
N HIS A 198 7.20 -14.22 -10.96
CA HIS A 198 6.17 -13.76 -11.88
C HIS A 198 6.72 -12.62 -12.73
N SER A 199 6.67 -12.72 -14.04
CA SER A 199 7.20 -11.70 -14.95
C SER A 199 6.48 -10.35 -14.90
N TRP A 200 5.36 -10.28 -14.20
CA TRP A 200 4.48 -9.10 -14.08
C TRP A 200 4.27 -8.62 -12.63
N LEU A 201 4.86 -9.31 -11.65
CA LEU A 201 4.88 -8.90 -10.24
C LEU A 201 6.30 -8.55 -9.82
N GLY A 202 6.51 -7.29 -9.44
CA GLY A 202 7.70 -6.85 -8.72
C GLY A 202 7.53 -7.01 -7.22
N VAL A 203 8.46 -6.48 -6.44
CA VAL A 203 8.41 -6.47 -4.97
C VAL A 203 8.54 -5.03 -4.49
N ALA A 204 7.43 -4.47 -4.02
CA ALA A 204 7.41 -3.07 -3.59
C ALA A 204 8.15 -2.87 -2.27
N SER A 205 8.83 -1.73 -2.17
CA SER A 205 9.64 -1.38 -1.00
C SER A 205 9.51 0.10 -0.63
N ALA A 206 9.95 0.45 0.57
CA ALA A 206 9.99 1.82 1.05
C ALA A 206 11.31 2.12 1.76
N SER A 207 11.68 3.40 1.87
CA SER A 207 12.86 3.82 2.61
C SER A 207 12.61 3.94 4.13
N GLY A 208 11.35 4.10 4.56
CA GLY A 208 11.04 4.22 5.98
C GLY A 208 9.58 4.54 6.27
N ARG A 209 9.28 4.67 7.56
CA ARG A 209 7.96 4.97 8.12
C ARG A 209 8.09 6.06 9.18
N LEU A 210 7.14 7.00 9.21
CA LEU A 210 7.11 8.09 10.17
C LEU A 210 5.76 8.07 10.88
N GLY A 211 5.75 7.77 12.18
CA GLY A 211 4.59 7.89 13.06
C GLY A 211 4.35 9.34 13.51
N ALA A 212 3.22 9.58 14.15
CA ALA A 212 2.88 10.87 14.78
C ALA A 212 3.80 11.20 15.96
#